data_da2d73602cd7d4ed14d32c812bd8d4d8
#
_entry.id   da2d73602cd7d4ed14d32c812bd8d4d8
#
_cell.length_a   1.000
_cell.length_b   1.000
_cell.length_c   1.000
_cell.angle_alpha   90.00
_cell.angle_beta   90.00
_cell.angle_gamma   90.00
#
_symmetry.space_group_name_H-M   'P 1'
#
loop_
_entity.id
_entity.type
_entity.pdbx_description
1 polymer ?
#
loop_
_entity_poly.entity_id
_entity_poly.type
_entity_poly.pdbx_seq_one_letter_code
_entity_poly.pdbx_strand_id
1 'polypeptide(L)' 'MKEVIVKSVEQLNEKKTCSLVKKAFKDGYDRKFIIDCLQDGMDRVGKLYENNTYYIADLSNGRNDI' A
#
# COMPACT_ATOMS: atom_id res chain seq x y z
N MET A 1 -5.91 13.37 -5.91
CA MET A 1 -4.75 12.99 -5.11
C MET A 1 -4.88 11.59 -4.50
N LYS A 2 -6.05 11.29 -3.99
CA LYS A 2 -6.24 9.97 -3.38
C LYS A 2 -5.97 8.84 -4.37
N GLU A 3 -6.52 8.93 -5.55
CA GLU A 3 -6.36 7.87 -6.53
C GLU A 3 -4.91 7.65 -6.89
N VAL A 4 -4.16 8.73 -7.00
CA VAL A 4 -2.76 8.63 -7.37
C VAL A 4 -1.98 7.91 -6.28
N ILE A 5 -2.25 8.24 -5.03
CA ILE A 5 -1.57 7.61 -3.92
C ILE A 5 -1.95 6.14 -3.84
N VAL A 6 -3.24 5.87 -3.92
CA VAL A 6 -3.72 4.48 -3.85
C VAL A 6 -3.09 3.65 -4.96
N LYS A 7 -3.04 4.22 -6.15
CA LYS A 7 -2.47 3.51 -7.28
C LYS A 7 -0.99 3.22 -7.10
N SER A 8 -0.26 4.19 -6.57
CA SER A 8 1.16 3.98 -6.35
C SER A 8 1.41 2.90 -5.31
N VAL A 9 0.57 2.84 -4.28
CA VAL A 9 0.67 1.78 -3.30
C VAL A 9 0.34 0.44 -3.95
N GLU A 10 -0.70 0.43 -4.75
CA GLU A 10 -1.13 -0.77 -5.44
C GLU A 10 -0.02 -1.34 -6.31
N GLN A 11 0.75 -0.47 -6.92
CA GLN A 11 1.87 -0.86 -7.76
C GLN A 11 3.12 -1.17 -6.96
N LEU A 12 3.06 -1.01 -5.65
CA LEU A 12 4.19 -1.23 -4.76
C LEU A 12 5.37 -0.33 -5.11
N ASN A 13 5.07 0.87 -5.58
CA ASN A 13 6.10 1.83 -5.93
C ASN A 13 6.37 2.73 -4.73
N GLU A 14 7.29 2.31 -3.90
CA GLU A 14 7.58 2.99 -2.66
C GLU A 14 8.07 4.43 -2.88
N LYS A 15 8.94 4.59 -3.84
CA LYS A 15 9.50 5.92 -4.10
C LYS A 15 8.41 6.89 -4.51
N LYS A 16 7.54 6.45 -5.41
CA LYS A 16 6.46 7.30 -5.85
C LYS A 16 5.49 7.60 -4.73
N THR A 17 5.19 6.58 -3.94
CA THR A 17 4.29 6.76 -2.81
C THR A 17 4.84 7.78 -1.83
N CYS A 18 6.11 7.67 -1.49
CA CYS A 18 6.74 8.63 -0.59
C CYS A 18 6.70 10.05 -1.16
N SER A 19 7.00 10.18 -2.44
CA SER A 19 6.95 11.48 -3.09
C SER A 19 5.57 12.08 -3.02
N LEU A 20 4.57 11.28 -3.32
CA LEU A 20 3.19 11.75 -3.30
C LEU A 20 2.74 12.13 -1.90
N VAL A 21 3.15 11.35 -0.92
CA VAL A 21 2.81 11.66 0.47
C VAL A 21 3.44 12.98 0.88
N LYS A 22 4.69 13.18 0.55
CA LYS A 22 5.36 14.43 0.87
C LYS A 22 4.68 15.61 0.19
N LYS A 23 4.32 15.43 -1.06
CA LYS A 23 3.65 16.48 -1.80
C LYS A 23 2.29 16.79 -1.17
N ALA A 24 1.58 15.76 -0.76
CA ALA A 24 0.29 15.94 -0.14
C ALA A 24 0.42 16.76 1.15
N PHE A 25 1.41 16.45 1.97
CA PHE A 25 1.65 17.23 3.17
C PHE A 25 1.95 18.68 2.83
N LYS A 26 2.74 18.86 1.80
CA LYS A 26 3.09 20.21 1.37
C LYS A 26 1.87 20.98 0.90
N ASP A 27 0.94 20.29 0.27
CA ASP A 27 -0.28 20.91 -0.23
C ASP A 27 -1.29 21.17 0.88
N GLY A 28 -1.02 20.68 2.07
CA GLY A 28 -1.91 20.95 3.20
C GLY A 28 -2.92 19.86 3.47
N TYR A 29 -2.75 18.71 2.88
CA TYR A 29 -3.65 17.61 3.15
C TYR A 29 -3.45 17.10 4.57
N ASP A 30 -4.55 16.66 5.15
CA ASP A 30 -4.54 16.17 6.50
C ASP A 30 -3.84 14.82 6.58
N ARG A 31 -3.19 14.57 7.70
CA ARG A 31 -2.54 13.29 7.91
C ARG A 31 -3.54 12.15 7.81
N LYS A 32 -4.73 12.37 8.36
CA LYS A 32 -5.77 11.37 8.34
C LYS A 32 -6.14 10.98 6.91
N PHE A 33 -6.24 11.97 6.05
CA PHE A 33 -6.55 11.73 4.65
C PHE A 33 -5.48 10.85 4.01
N ILE A 34 -4.22 11.17 4.29
CA ILE A 34 -3.11 10.44 3.71
C ILE A 34 -3.10 9.00 4.22
N ILE A 35 -3.32 8.83 5.51
CA ILE A 35 -3.38 7.49 6.09
C ILE A 35 -4.50 6.69 5.46
N ASP A 36 -5.66 7.32 5.25
CA ASP A 36 -6.77 6.65 4.59
C ASP A 36 -6.39 6.19 3.19
N CYS A 37 -5.70 7.02 2.46
CA CYS A 37 -5.24 6.66 1.12
C CYS A 37 -4.31 5.46 1.17
N LEU A 38 -3.37 5.47 2.10
CA LEU A 38 -2.42 4.39 2.23
C LEU A 38 -3.10 3.10 2.63
N GLN A 39 -4.04 3.19 3.56
CA GLN A 39 -4.77 2.01 3.99
C GLN A 39 -5.59 1.43 2.85
N ASP A 40 -6.22 2.29 2.08
CA ASP A 40 -7.01 1.84 0.94
C ASP A 40 -6.12 1.13 -0.06
N GLY A 41 -4.95 1.69 -0.33
CA GLY A 41 -4.01 1.07 -1.22
C GLY A 41 -3.53 -0.28 -0.71
N MET A 42 -3.22 -0.34 0.58
CA MET A 42 -2.78 -1.59 1.17
C MET A 42 -3.88 -2.63 1.14
N ASP A 43 -5.11 -2.21 1.33
CA ASP A 43 -6.24 -3.13 1.26
C ASP A 43 -6.34 -3.74 -0.14
N ARG A 44 -6.15 -2.92 -1.16
CA ARG A 44 -6.18 -3.41 -2.52
C ARG A 44 -5.04 -4.38 -2.80
N VAL A 45 -3.86 -4.04 -2.29
CA VAL A 45 -2.71 -4.92 -2.43
C VAL A 45 -3.02 -6.26 -1.76
N GLY A 46 -3.60 -6.20 -0.57
CA GLY A 46 -3.96 -7.42 0.14
C GLY A 46 -4.89 -8.28 -0.68
N LYS A 47 -5.88 -7.67 -1.30
CA LYS A 47 -6.83 -8.43 -2.10
C LYS A 47 -6.19 -9.04 -3.33
N LEU A 48 -5.31 -8.27 -3.96
CA LEU A 48 -4.60 -8.77 -5.12
C LEU A 48 -3.76 -9.98 -4.78
N TYR A 49 -3.06 -9.90 -3.67
CA TYR A 49 -2.21 -11.00 -3.26
C TYR A 49 -3.01 -12.14 -2.68
N GLU A 50 -4.17 -11.87 -2.17
CA GLU A 50 -5.03 -12.90 -1.68
C GLU A 50 -5.45 -13.85 -2.78
N ASN A 51 -5.65 -13.34 -3.97
CA ASN A 51 -6.01 -14.15 -5.10
C ASN A 51 -4.87 -15.04 -5.57
N ASN A 52 -3.65 -14.65 -5.26
CA ASN A 52 -2.48 -15.42 -5.64
C ASN A 52 -1.76 -15.90 -4.42
N THR A 53 -2.49 -16.08 -3.37
CA THR A 53 -1.93 -16.14 -2.08
C THR A 53 -1.24 -17.37 -1.72
N TYR A 54 -1.63 -18.41 -2.36
CA TYR A 54 -1.16 -19.71 -1.95
C TYR A 54 0.34 -19.72 -1.73
N TYR A 55 1.08 -19.11 -2.62
CA TYR A 55 2.51 -19.21 -2.47
C TYR A 55 3.04 -18.23 -1.42
N ILE A 56 2.35 -17.15 -1.22
CA ILE A 56 2.72 -16.24 -0.17
C ILE A 56 2.50 -16.88 1.18
N ALA A 57 1.40 -17.57 1.32
CA ALA A 57 1.11 -18.29 2.53
C ALA A 57 2.17 -19.33 2.77
N ASP A 58 2.60 -20.00 1.74
CA ASP A 58 3.64 -20.98 1.86
C ASP A 58 4.91 -20.36 2.40
N LEU A 59 5.26 -19.22 1.92
CA LEU A 59 6.43 -18.53 2.39
C LEU A 59 6.31 -18.24 3.87
N SER A 60 5.17 -17.77 4.26
CA SER A 60 4.95 -17.47 5.64
C SER A 60 5.07 -18.68 6.49
N ASN A 61 4.45 -19.75 6.05
CA ASN A 61 4.50 -20.96 6.81
C ASN A 61 5.85 -21.55 6.83
N GLY A 62 6.51 -21.48 5.72
CA GLY A 62 7.83 -21.99 5.65
C GLY A 62 8.71 -21.33 6.64
N ARG A 63 8.42 -20.06 6.88
CA ARG A 63 9.11 -19.37 7.81
C ARG A 63 8.65 -19.67 9.13
N ASN A 64 7.47 -19.98 9.13
CA ASN A 64 6.91 -20.15 10.31
C ASN A 64 7.46 -21.09 11.08
N ASP A 65 7.55 -21.47 10.74
CA ASP A 65 7.96 -22.11 11.39
C ASP A 65 8.88 -21.78 11.89
N ILE A 66 9.12 -21.28 11.51
CA ILE A 66 9.86 -20.80 12.04
C ILE A 66 9.78 -20.45 12.88
#